data_a8d8d9b402b1cb9b21fa55921558dff9
#
_entry.id   a8d8d9b402b1cb9b21fa55921558dff9
#
_cell.length_a   1.000
_cell.length_b   1.000
_cell.length_c   1.000
_cell.angle_alpha   90.00
_cell.angle_beta   90.00
_cell.angle_gamma   90.00
#
_symmetry.space_group_name_H-M   'P 1'
#
loop_
_entity.id
_entity.type
_entity.pdbx_description
1 polymer ?
#
loop_
_entity_poly.entity_id
_entity_poly.type
_entity_poly.pdbx_seq_one_letter_code
_entity_poly.pdbx_strand_id
1 'polypeptide(L)'
;EELDIPAKVTFRYLPDMDMSSDESDSITDTYKKSLDFSAHLIRTLKEQDPQADIVPFSPMEYREFVALDDSLASEKNSSVLDSLPDPIWNVNRINGKAYQIPRGSMPLSDTIYSFSASFLKDYNLTLNEQEITSMTPEEVIDFLFPYFEDNRLLDKKYYLTSADDLSLGNCNYYKYLPLLRGFSDSSLAVDRENGKIVNLLTTEEMLNNLSLAQRIYREDLDIHTELQTAVPVFTIETIPTLEELTVSTAYSDRIRFSLGKRYLCPSIGNGVLNTSSNQQLAIEVLAASMYDETLSNLMIYGVPDKDYTLENGHAIYKFNQVISSVGSFSPVGNNLIAYPNEYEVTDKVLVSEKLLEDESLLLPCSNFVPDVDDTTWEQISGIAAICHEAVFTAESEEISDLNTF
;
A
#
# COMPACT_ATOMS: atom_id res chain seq x y z
N GLU A 1 3.07 -16.31 -30.42
CA GLU A 1 1.71 -16.51 -30.99
C GLU A 1 0.95 -15.23 -30.75
N GLU A 2 0.29 -14.68 -31.77
CA GLU A 2 -0.59 -13.51 -31.58
C GLU A 2 -1.82 -13.94 -30.79
N LEU A 3 -2.15 -13.17 -29.74
CA LEU A 3 -3.42 -13.33 -29.04
C LEU A 3 -4.56 -13.01 -30.01
N ASP A 4 -5.48 -13.96 -30.19
CA ASP A 4 -6.66 -13.78 -31.06
C ASP A 4 -7.74 -12.93 -30.35
N ILE A 5 -7.35 -11.72 -29.90
CA ILE A 5 -8.24 -10.75 -29.31
C ILE A 5 -8.33 -9.55 -30.26
N PRO A 6 -9.46 -9.34 -30.95
CA PRO A 6 -9.61 -8.26 -31.93
C PRO A 6 -9.83 -6.91 -31.21
N ALA A 7 -8.91 -6.51 -30.36
CA ALA A 7 -9.01 -5.27 -29.57
C ALA A 7 -7.93 -4.28 -29.95
N LYS A 8 -8.32 -3.00 -30.00
CA LYS A 8 -7.40 -1.87 -29.97
C LYS A 8 -7.51 -1.20 -28.60
N VAL A 9 -6.47 -1.32 -27.80
CA VAL A 9 -6.41 -0.67 -26.49
C VAL A 9 -5.88 0.76 -26.65
N THR A 10 -6.56 1.72 -26.05
CA THR A 10 -6.15 3.12 -25.99
C THR A 10 -6.03 3.50 -24.53
N PHE A 11 -4.83 3.86 -24.09
CA PHE A 11 -4.62 4.42 -22.75
C PHE A 11 -4.94 5.92 -22.77
N ARG A 12 -5.69 6.35 -21.78
CA ARG A 12 -5.97 7.77 -21.55
C ARG A 12 -5.47 8.15 -20.18
N TYR A 13 -4.67 9.21 -20.14
CA TYR A 13 -4.38 9.86 -18.89
C TYR A 13 -5.56 10.75 -18.56
N LEU A 14 -6.08 10.63 -17.36
CA LEU A 14 -6.98 11.63 -16.84
C LEU A 14 -6.19 12.90 -16.66
N PRO A 15 -6.74 14.07 -17.08
CA PRO A 15 -6.12 15.34 -16.72
C PRO A 15 -5.96 15.37 -15.20
N ASP A 16 -4.91 16.02 -14.74
CA ASP A 16 -4.64 16.22 -13.32
C ASP A 16 -5.95 16.62 -12.66
N MET A 17 -6.50 15.69 -11.89
CA MET A 17 -7.66 16.01 -11.09
C MET A 17 -7.10 16.91 -10.01
N ASP A 18 -7.52 18.15 -10.05
CA ASP A 18 -7.00 19.20 -9.20
C ASP A 18 -7.31 18.86 -7.74
N MET A 19 -6.38 18.14 -7.14
CA MET A 19 -6.35 17.84 -5.71
C MET A 19 -5.67 18.96 -4.94
N SER A 20 -5.40 20.10 -5.63
CA SER A 20 -4.79 21.24 -4.96
C SER A 20 -5.71 21.70 -3.83
N SER A 21 -5.20 21.63 -2.62
CA SER A 21 -5.77 22.35 -1.50
C SER A 21 -5.59 23.84 -1.79
N ASP A 22 -6.63 24.64 -1.68
CA ASP A 22 -6.46 26.09 -1.60
C ASP A 22 -5.56 26.39 -0.40
N GLU A 23 -4.66 27.35 -0.53
CA GLU A 23 -3.78 27.79 0.58
C GLU A 23 -4.57 28.18 1.85
N SER A 24 -5.89 28.32 1.75
CA SER A 24 -6.80 28.64 2.84
C SER A 24 -7.49 27.41 3.46
N ASP A 25 -7.33 26.22 2.88
CA ASP A 25 -7.98 25.02 3.40
C ASP A 25 -7.30 24.57 4.72
N SER A 26 -8.12 24.17 5.67
CA SER A 26 -7.62 23.48 6.87
C SER A 26 -7.14 22.05 6.52
N ILE A 27 -6.34 21.44 7.38
CA ILE A 27 -5.93 20.03 7.27
C ILE A 27 -7.18 19.13 7.15
N THR A 28 -8.18 19.38 7.99
CA THR A 28 -9.47 18.68 7.98
C THR A 28 -10.16 18.78 6.62
N ASP A 29 -10.25 20.00 6.03
CA ASP A 29 -10.90 20.21 4.75
C ASP A 29 -10.15 19.51 3.61
N THR A 30 -8.84 19.61 3.61
CA THR A 30 -7.97 18.94 2.61
C THR A 30 -8.12 17.43 2.68
N TYR A 31 -8.07 16.86 3.88
CA TYR A 31 -8.22 15.41 4.07
C TYR A 31 -9.63 14.94 3.70
N LYS A 32 -10.68 15.68 4.10
CA LYS A 32 -12.06 15.37 3.72
C LYS A 32 -12.24 15.40 2.20
N LYS A 33 -11.70 16.39 1.50
CA LYS A 33 -11.72 16.44 0.02
C LYS A 33 -11.06 15.22 -0.61
N SER A 34 -9.92 14.77 -0.06
CA SER A 34 -9.23 13.56 -0.51
C SER A 34 -10.08 12.30 -0.30
N LEU A 35 -10.74 12.17 0.85
CA LEU A 35 -11.66 11.07 1.14
C LEU A 35 -12.85 11.03 0.18
N ASP A 36 -13.52 12.18 0.02
CA ASP A 36 -14.70 12.30 -0.84
C ASP A 36 -14.33 12.04 -2.31
N PHE A 37 -13.17 12.53 -2.74
CA PHE A 37 -12.64 12.25 -4.07
C PHE A 37 -12.44 10.75 -4.30
N SER A 38 -11.76 10.06 -3.40
CA SER A 38 -11.49 8.63 -3.54
C SER A 38 -12.76 7.78 -3.47
N ALA A 39 -13.75 8.21 -2.68
CA ALA A 39 -15.05 7.54 -2.60
C ALA A 39 -15.90 7.71 -3.87
N HIS A 40 -15.67 8.77 -4.65
CA HIS A 40 -16.42 9.10 -5.86
C HIS A 40 -15.55 9.11 -7.12
N LEU A 41 -14.38 8.48 -7.07
CA LEU A 41 -13.41 8.44 -8.16
C LEU A 41 -14.06 7.94 -9.47
N ILE A 42 -14.78 6.85 -9.42
CA ILE A 42 -15.37 6.23 -10.62
C ILE A 42 -16.50 7.08 -11.19
N ARG A 43 -17.29 7.72 -10.34
CA ARG A 43 -18.31 8.67 -10.74
C ARG A 43 -17.70 9.83 -11.52
N THR A 44 -16.62 10.42 -10.98
CA THR A 44 -15.86 11.49 -11.62
C THR A 44 -15.24 11.05 -12.94
N LEU A 45 -14.65 9.86 -12.99
CA LEU A 45 -14.09 9.27 -14.20
C LEU A 45 -15.14 9.11 -15.30
N LYS A 46 -16.33 8.62 -14.97
CA LYS A 46 -17.44 8.44 -15.93
C LYS A 46 -17.95 9.76 -16.49
N GLU A 47 -17.89 10.84 -15.71
CA GLU A 47 -18.25 12.18 -16.18
C GLU A 47 -17.21 12.73 -17.17
N GLN A 48 -15.93 12.48 -16.92
CA GLN A 48 -14.83 12.94 -17.77
C GLN A 48 -14.62 12.10 -19.02
N ASP A 49 -14.74 10.78 -18.89
CA ASP A 49 -14.64 9.83 -20.00
C ASP A 49 -15.75 8.78 -19.95
N PRO A 50 -16.96 9.11 -20.43
CA PRO A 50 -18.09 8.18 -20.43
C PRO A 50 -17.89 6.96 -21.35
N GLN A 51 -16.78 6.90 -22.11
CA GLN A 51 -16.43 5.78 -22.99
C GLN A 51 -15.33 4.90 -22.40
N ALA A 52 -14.89 5.15 -21.17
CA ALA A 52 -13.93 4.29 -20.50
C ALA A 52 -14.52 2.88 -20.31
N ASP A 53 -13.78 1.86 -20.69
CA ASP A 53 -14.17 0.46 -20.54
C ASP A 53 -13.54 -0.14 -19.27
N ILE A 54 -12.25 0.11 -19.05
CA ILE A 54 -11.43 -0.42 -17.98
C ILE A 54 -10.88 0.73 -17.15
N VAL A 55 -11.06 0.65 -15.84
CA VAL A 55 -10.53 1.66 -14.90
C VAL A 55 -9.98 0.98 -13.65
N PRO A 56 -9.12 1.67 -12.87
CA PRO A 56 -8.72 1.19 -11.55
C PRO A 56 -9.94 0.92 -10.69
N PHE A 57 -9.90 -0.17 -9.95
CA PHE A 57 -11.03 -0.58 -9.13
C PHE A 57 -11.14 0.28 -7.86
N SER A 58 -12.34 0.79 -7.59
CA SER A 58 -12.69 1.43 -6.32
C SER A 58 -13.60 0.52 -5.51
N PRO A 59 -13.16 -0.01 -4.37
CA PRO A 59 -14.03 -0.83 -3.53
C PRO A 59 -15.28 -0.10 -3.05
N MET A 60 -15.21 1.20 -2.81
CA MET A 60 -16.34 2.02 -2.35
C MET A 60 -17.43 2.14 -3.42
N GLU A 61 -17.05 2.07 -4.69
CA GLU A 61 -17.95 2.19 -5.84
C GLU A 61 -18.07 0.85 -6.60
N TYR A 62 -17.92 -0.29 -5.92
CA TYR A 62 -17.92 -1.61 -6.57
C TYR A 62 -19.14 -1.89 -7.44
N ARG A 63 -20.28 -1.24 -7.15
CA ARG A 63 -21.52 -1.36 -7.94
C ARG A 63 -21.45 -0.73 -9.33
N GLU A 64 -20.44 0.12 -9.56
CA GLU A 64 -20.17 0.71 -10.86
C GLU A 64 -19.48 -0.27 -11.82
N PHE A 65 -19.11 -1.45 -11.32
CA PHE A 65 -18.36 -2.46 -12.05
C PHE A 65 -19.22 -3.69 -12.37
N VAL A 66 -18.82 -4.40 -13.42
CA VAL A 66 -19.39 -5.68 -13.80
C VAL A 66 -18.91 -6.76 -12.83
N ALA A 67 -19.82 -7.62 -12.37
CA ALA A 67 -19.43 -8.85 -11.69
C ALA A 67 -18.80 -9.83 -12.70
N LEU A 68 -17.60 -10.32 -12.40
CA LEU A 68 -16.75 -11.02 -13.35
C LEU A 68 -16.89 -12.55 -13.29
N ASP A 69 -17.52 -13.11 -12.25
CA ASP A 69 -17.50 -14.56 -11.96
C ASP A 69 -17.88 -15.44 -13.17
N ASP A 70 -19.00 -15.13 -13.83
CA ASP A 70 -19.48 -15.91 -14.98
C ASP A 70 -18.52 -15.80 -16.17
N SER A 71 -17.93 -14.62 -16.39
CA SER A 71 -16.99 -14.39 -17.49
C SER A 71 -15.65 -15.07 -17.23
N LEU A 72 -15.16 -15.06 -15.97
CA LEU A 72 -13.90 -15.72 -15.58
C LEU A 72 -14.02 -17.25 -15.59
N ALA A 73 -15.21 -17.79 -15.29
CA ALA A 73 -15.48 -19.23 -15.37
C ALA A 73 -15.61 -19.76 -16.81
N SER A 74 -15.67 -18.87 -17.83
CA SER A 74 -15.77 -19.29 -19.23
C SER A 74 -14.48 -19.96 -19.69
N GLU A 75 -14.59 -20.92 -20.63
CA GLU A 75 -13.44 -21.64 -21.19
C GLU A 75 -12.35 -20.69 -21.73
N LYS A 76 -12.75 -19.54 -22.28
CA LYS A 76 -11.83 -18.54 -22.83
C LYS A 76 -11.01 -17.82 -21.78
N ASN A 77 -11.57 -17.58 -20.61
CA ASN A 77 -10.94 -16.72 -19.58
C ASN A 77 -10.50 -17.51 -18.34
N SER A 78 -10.78 -18.82 -18.27
CA SER A 78 -10.50 -19.62 -17.06
C SER A 78 -9.02 -19.62 -16.64
N SER A 79 -8.10 -19.46 -17.60
CA SER A 79 -6.65 -19.37 -17.31
C SER A 79 -6.28 -18.20 -16.40
N VAL A 80 -7.12 -17.16 -16.28
CA VAL A 80 -6.87 -16.07 -15.37
C VAL A 80 -7.03 -16.48 -13.90
N LEU A 81 -7.92 -17.43 -13.61
CA LEU A 81 -8.10 -17.95 -12.25
C LEU A 81 -6.86 -18.70 -11.77
N ASP A 82 -6.17 -19.39 -12.69
CA ASP A 82 -4.93 -20.10 -12.41
C ASP A 82 -3.69 -19.17 -12.35
N SER A 83 -3.83 -17.92 -12.81
CA SER A 83 -2.73 -16.95 -12.85
C SER A 83 -2.37 -16.35 -11.49
N LEU A 84 -3.25 -16.45 -10.52
CA LEU A 84 -3.05 -15.98 -9.16
C LEU A 84 -3.55 -17.04 -8.17
N PRO A 85 -2.87 -17.23 -7.04
CA PRO A 85 -3.32 -18.13 -5.97
C PRO A 85 -4.71 -17.78 -5.43
N ASP A 86 -5.49 -18.81 -5.06
CA ASP A 86 -6.85 -18.67 -4.51
C ASP A 86 -6.99 -17.64 -3.37
N PRO A 87 -6.06 -17.56 -2.39
CA PRO A 87 -6.15 -16.56 -1.34
C PRO A 87 -6.20 -15.13 -1.86
N ILE A 88 -5.49 -14.82 -2.95
CA ILE A 88 -5.51 -13.48 -3.56
C ILE A 88 -6.88 -13.17 -4.15
N TRP A 89 -7.49 -14.14 -4.85
CA TRP A 89 -8.87 -13.98 -5.32
C TRP A 89 -9.84 -13.76 -4.17
N ASN A 90 -9.72 -14.55 -3.10
CA ASN A 90 -10.65 -14.52 -1.98
C ASN A 90 -10.65 -13.20 -1.22
N VAL A 91 -9.48 -12.60 -0.95
CA VAL A 91 -9.39 -11.29 -0.25
C VAL A 91 -9.87 -10.13 -1.11
N ASN A 92 -10.00 -10.32 -2.42
CA ASN A 92 -10.45 -9.31 -3.37
C ASN A 92 -11.94 -9.42 -3.75
N ARG A 93 -12.66 -10.41 -3.21
CA ARG A 93 -14.11 -10.58 -3.43
C ARG A 93 -14.91 -9.67 -2.50
N ILE A 94 -15.95 -9.07 -3.01
CA ILE A 94 -16.94 -8.29 -2.23
C ILE A 94 -18.25 -9.06 -2.26
N ASN A 95 -18.78 -9.40 -1.09
CA ASN A 95 -19.98 -10.21 -0.96
C ASN A 95 -19.91 -11.52 -1.77
N GLY A 96 -18.74 -12.15 -1.81
CA GLY A 96 -18.47 -13.40 -2.52
C GLY A 96 -18.29 -13.28 -4.03
N LYS A 97 -18.35 -12.07 -4.61
CA LYS A 97 -18.23 -11.81 -6.05
C LYS A 97 -16.93 -11.08 -6.39
N ALA A 98 -16.37 -11.39 -7.54
CA ALA A 98 -15.24 -10.67 -8.13
C ALA A 98 -15.77 -9.51 -8.99
N TYR A 99 -15.33 -8.29 -8.71
CA TYR A 99 -15.62 -7.08 -9.49
C TYR A 99 -14.37 -6.48 -10.12
N GLN A 100 -13.23 -7.05 -9.80
CA GLN A 100 -11.93 -6.66 -10.37
C GLN A 100 -11.13 -7.91 -10.72
N ILE A 101 -10.18 -7.77 -11.62
CA ILE A 101 -9.05 -8.65 -11.73
C ILE A 101 -7.97 -8.07 -10.82
N PRO A 102 -7.58 -8.77 -9.74
CA PRO A 102 -6.60 -8.27 -8.79
C PRO A 102 -5.27 -8.00 -9.52
N ARG A 103 -4.51 -7.05 -9.00
CA ARG A 103 -3.15 -6.83 -9.50
C ARG A 103 -2.34 -8.11 -9.32
N GLY A 104 -1.61 -8.48 -10.35
CA GLY A 104 -0.67 -9.62 -10.32
C GLY A 104 0.56 -9.32 -9.46
N SER A 105 0.34 -9.08 -8.18
CA SER A 105 1.37 -8.89 -7.18
C SER A 105 0.96 -9.63 -5.91
N MET A 106 1.92 -9.88 -5.02
CA MET A 106 1.63 -10.49 -3.74
C MET A 106 1.08 -9.43 -2.78
N PRO A 107 -0.20 -9.47 -2.40
CA PRO A 107 -0.80 -8.51 -1.47
C PRO A 107 -0.52 -8.89 0.00
N LEU A 108 0.63 -9.47 0.27
CA LEU A 108 1.06 -9.86 1.61
C LEU A 108 1.93 -8.75 2.18
N SER A 109 1.52 -8.20 3.30
CA SER A 109 2.26 -7.18 4.04
C SER A 109 2.86 -7.75 5.32
N ASP A 110 4.04 -7.28 5.68
CA ASP A 110 4.72 -7.59 6.93
C ASP A 110 5.03 -6.29 7.68
N THR A 111 4.92 -6.34 9.00
CA THR A 111 5.38 -5.23 9.85
C THR A 111 6.82 -5.52 10.29
N ILE A 112 7.70 -4.58 10.02
CA ILE A 112 9.13 -4.74 10.25
C ILE A 112 9.73 -3.58 11.03
N TYR A 113 10.76 -3.88 11.80
CA TYR A 113 11.69 -2.88 12.32
C TYR A 113 12.85 -2.73 11.35
N SER A 114 13.12 -1.49 10.95
CA SER A 114 14.12 -1.15 9.95
C SER A 114 15.14 -0.17 10.53
N PHE A 115 16.43 -0.47 10.39
CA PHE A 115 17.53 0.26 11.00
C PHE A 115 18.53 0.72 9.95
N SER A 116 19.10 1.91 10.10
CA SER A 116 20.19 2.38 9.24
C SER A 116 21.44 1.54 9.43
N ALA A 117 21.87 0.84 8.40
CA ALA A 117 23.11 0.04 8.42
C ALA A 117 24.35 0.92 8.61
N SER A 118 24.36 2.12 8.03
CA SER A 118 25.46 3.09 8.21
C SER A 118 25.55 3.58 9.65
N PHE A 119 24.43 3.88 10.31
CA PHE A 119 24.42 4.24 11.73
C PHE A 119 24.97 3.11 12.61
N LEU A 120 24.45 1.90 12.43
CA LEU A 120 24.90 0.75 13.21
C LEU A 120 26.41 0.51 13.04
N LYS A 121 26.92 0.68 11.83
CA LYS A 121 28.35 0.57 11.54
C LYS A 121 29.18 1.70 12.20
N ASP A 122 28.72 2.94 12.10
CA ASP A 122 29.43 4.12 12.64
C ASP A 122 29.57 4.01 14.17
N TYR A 123 28.60 3.42 14.87
CA TYR A 123 28.61 3.21 16.31
C TYR A 123 29.04 1.80 16.72
N ASN A 124 29.47 0.94 15.79
CA ASN A 124 29.84 -0.45 16.03
C ASN A 124 28.77 -1.26 16.79
N LEU A 125 27.52 -1.02 16.45
CA LEU A 125 26.36 -1.70 17.04
C LEU A 125 26.03 -2.97 16.25
N THR A 126 25.75 -4.05 16.96
CA THR A 126 25.23 -5.30 16.39
C THR A 126 23.89 -5.58 17.05
N LEU A 127 22.86 -5.67 16.24
CA LEU A 127 21.51 -5.98 16.71
C LEU A 127 21.29 -7.49 16.70
N ASN A 128 20.68 -8.00 17.77
CA ASN A 128 20.21 -9.37 17.83
C ASN A 128 18.74 -9.40 17.41
N GLU A 129 18.41 -10.13 16.36
CA GLU A 129 17.05 -10.19 15.81
C GLU A 129 16.02 -10.60 16.88
N GLN A 130 16.28 -11.67 17.63
CA GLN A 130 15.35 -12.20 18.62
C GLN A 130 15.11 -11.20 19.78
N GLU A 131 16.12 -10.44 20.16
CA GLU A 131 16.03 -9.43 21.20
C GLU A 131 15.24 -8.21 20.68
N ILE A 132 15.63 -7.65 19.54
CA ILE A 132 15.03 -6.46 18.94
C ILE A 132 13.54 -6.68 18.58
N THR A 133 13.18 -7.82 18.02
CA THR A 133 11.78 -8.11 17.64
C THR A 133 10.88 -8.36 18.86
N SER A 134 11.44 -8.57 20.04
CA SER A 134 10.69 -8.67 21.29
C SER A 134 10.46 -7.33 22.00
N MET A 135 11.14 -6.27 21.57
CA MET A 135 11.01 -4.92 22.12
C MET A 135 9.78 -4.20 21.55
N THR A 136 9.20 -3.32 22.36
CA THR A 136 8.24 -2.32 21.89
C THR A 136 8.99 -1.21 21.13
N PRO A 137 8.31 -0.39 20.30
CA PRO A 137 8.94 0.76 19.66
C PRO A 137 9.63 1.71 20.64
N GLU A 138 9.04 1.93 21.80
CA GLU A 138 9.61 2.77 22.86
C GLU A 138 10.91 2.17 23.41
N GLU A 139 10.94 0.87 23.68
CA GLU A 139 12.15 0.18 24.15
C GLU A 139 13.27 0.20 23.10
N VAL A 140 12.94 0.13 21.81
CA VAL A 140 13.92 0.29 20.72
C VAL A 140 14.49 1.70 20.70
N ILE A 141 13.64 2.71 20.86
CA ILE A 141 14.07 4.12 20.94
C ILE A 141 14.99 4.31 22.14
N ASP A 142 14.62 3.82 23.31
CA ASP A 142 15.43 3.91 24.54
C ASP A 142 16.79 3.21 24.38
N PHE A 143 16.82 2.09 23.68
CA PHE A 143 18.07 1.38 23.38
C PHE A 143 18.99 2.18 22.46
N LEU A 144 18.45 2.88 21.46
CA LEU A 144 19.21 3.65 20.48
C LEU A 144 19.56 5.07 20.96
N PHE A 145 18.76 5.65 21.85
CA PHE A 145 18.87 7.04 22.27
C PHE A 145 20.28 7.47 22.74
N PRO A 146 21.02 6.72 23.57
CA PRO A 146 22.34 7.12 24.02
C PRO A 146 23.34 7.32 22.85
N TYR A 147 23.26 6.48 21.84
CA TYR A 147 24.14 6.57 20.65
C TYR A 147 23.72 7.71 19.72
N PHE A 148 22.41 7.96 19.64
CA PHE A 148 21.88 9.08 18.88
C PHE A 148 22.23 10.42 19.52
N GLU A 149 22.13 10.55 20.83
CA GLU A 149 22.45 11.79 21.57
C GLU A 149 23.91 12.21 21.33
N ASP A 150 24.84 11.27 21.33
CA ASP A 150 26.25 11.54 21.00
C ASP A 150 26.39 12.07 19.55
N ASN A 151 25.66 11.54 18.58
CA ASN A 151 25.67 11.98 17.19
C ASN A 151 25.04 13.36 16.99
N ARG A 152 23.93 13.64 17.70
CA ARG A 152 23.19 14.90 17.59
C ARG A 152 24.06 16.13 17.81
N LEU A 153 25.07 16.01 18.67
CA LEU A 153 25.99 17.08 19.00
C LEU A 153 27.08 17.29 17.93
N LEU A 154 27.34 16.31 17.07
CA LEU A 154 28.52 16.32 16.20
C LEU A 154 28.21 16.53 14.72
N ASP A 155 27.28 15.83 14.09
CA ASP A 155 27.19 15.77 12.62
C ASP A 155 25.78 16.00 12.01
N LYS A 156 24.70 15.92 12.75
CA LYS A 156 23.31 16.01 12.25
C LYS A 156 23.02 15.12 11.02
N LYS A 157 23.76 14.02 10.87
CA LYS A 157 23.65 13.08 9.75
C LYS A 157 22.42 12.18 9.89
N TYR A 158 22.00 11.96 11.13
CA TYR A 158 20.94 11.05 11.49
C TYR A 158 19.87 11.75 12.32
N TYR A 159 18.61 11.31 12.16
CA TYR A 159 17.56 11.56 13.15
C TYR A 159 17.09 10.21 13.70
N LEU A 160 16.53 10.18 14.92
CA LEU A 160 16.28 8.89 15.56
C LEU A 160 15.13 8.13 14.87
N THR A 161 13.97 8.77 14.76
CA THR A 161 12.79 8.21 14.10
C THR A 161 11.85 9.35 13.75
N SER A 162 10.77 9.08 12.99
CA SER A 162 9.73 10.05 12.69
C SER A 162 8.46 9.74 13.46
N ALA A 163 7.75 10.77 13.89
CA ALA A 163 6.42 10.62 14.47
C ALA A 163 5.43 10.01 13.44
N ASP A 164 5.59 10.35 12.16
CA ASP A 164 4.78 9.80 11.07
C ASP A 164 4.91 8.27 10.95
N ASP A 165 6.09 7.71 11.29
CA ASP A 165 6.32 6.25 11.27
C ASP A 165 5.51 5.52 12.36
N LEU A 166 5.05 6.25 13.37
CA LEU A 166 4.22 5.76 14.48
C LEU A 166 2.74 6.07 14.29
N SER A 167 2.39 6.72 13.20
CA SER A 167 1.01 7.12 12.86
C SER A 167 0.06 5.93 12.81
N LEU A 168 -1.25 6.25 12.78
CA LEU A 168 -2.32 5.25 12.58
C LEU A 168 -2.03 4.29 11.43
N GLY A 169 -1.35 4.78 10.38
CA GLY A 169 -1.04 4.02 9.17
C GLY A 169 -0.08 2.86 9.40
N ASN A 170 0.91 3.03 10.26
CA ASN A 170 1.97 2.02 10.47
C ASN A 170 1.72 1.14 11.70
N CYS A 171 0.79 1.53 12.57
CA CYS A 171 0.56 0.86 13.82
C CYS A 171 -0.55 -0.17 13.76
N ASN A 172 -0.21 -1.39 13.53
CA ASN A 172 -1.07 -2.54 13.87
C ASN A 172 -2.17 -2.93 12.87
N TYR A 173 -1.93 -2.77 11.55
CA TYR A 173 -2.83 -3.34 10.52
C TYR A 173 -3.07 -4.85 10.67
N TYR A 174 -2.20 -5.53 11.35
CA TYR A 174 -2.42 -6.94 11.68
C TYR A 174 -3.66 -7.12 12.57
N LYS A 175 -3.88 -6.25 13.56
CA LYS A 175 -5.02 -6.31 14.48
C LYS A 175 -6.23 -5.52 13.97
N TYR A 176 -5.99 -4.36 13.37
CA TYR A 176 -7.03 -3.43 12.95
C TYR A 176 -7.01 -3.20 11.44
N LEU A 177 -8.11 -3.48 10.76
CA LEU A 177 -8.30 -3.17 9.35
C LEU A 177 -8.96 -1.80 9.22
N PRO A 178 -8.31 -0.79 8.63
CA PRO A 178 -8.95 0.49 8.38
C PRO A 178 -10.27 0.33 7.63
N LEU A 179 -11.32 0.95 8.13
CA LEU A 179 -12.66 0.89 7.54
C LEU A 179 -12.68 1.53 6.16
N LEU A 180 -11.90 2.59 6.00
CA LEU A 180 -11.73 3.32 4.76
C LEU A 180 -10.45 2.85 4.09
N ARG A 181 -10.58 1.87 3.17
CA ARG A 181 -9.42 1.34 2.43
C ARG A 181 -8.80 2.42 1.55
N GLY A 182 -7.48 2.43 1.51
CA GLY A 182 -6.71 3.43 0.77
C GLY A 182 -6.41 4.68 1.60
N PHE A 183 -6.90 4.75 2.83
CA PHE A 183 -6.61 5.82 3.78
C PHE A 183 -5.95 5.21 5.00
N SER A 184 -4.65 5.40 5.10
CA SER A 184 -3.84 4.89 6.20
C SER A 184 -4.26 5.48 7.56
N ASP A 185 -4.89 6.64 7.53
CA ASP A 185 -5.15 7.46 8.72
C ASP A 185 -6.58 7.35 9.24
N SER A 186 -7.31 6.31 8.83
CA SER A 186 -8.67 6.11 9.30
C SER A 186 -8.68 5.74 10.78
N SER A 187 -9.26 6.60 11.60
CA SER A 187 -9.51 6.32 13.01
C SER A 187 -10.54 5.22 13.24
N LEU A 188 -11.36 4.91 12.23
CA LEU A 188 -12.33 3.83 12.28
C LEU A 188 -11.73 2.58 11.63
N ALA A 189 -11.74 1.49 12.38
CA ALA A 189 -11.21 0.22 11.92
C ALA A 189 -12.10 -0.95 12.34
N VAL A 190 -11.94 -2.08 11.67
CA VAL A 190 -12.47 -3.36 12.12
C VAL A 190 -11.41 -4.05 12.94
N ASP A 191 -11.70 -4.36 14.19
CA ASP A 191 -10.90 -5.28 14.97
C ASP A 191 -11.03 -6.68 14.37
N ARG A 192 -9.92 -7.20 13.87
CA ARG A 192 -9.91 -8.48 13.12
C ARG A 192 -10.17 -9.70 13.99
N GLU A 193 -9.91 -9.60 15.30
CA GLU A 193 -10.12 -10.70 16.22
C GLU A 193 -11.61 -10.95 16.49
N ASN A 194 -12.41 -9.90 16.53
CA ASN A 194 -13.82 -10.00 16.93
C ASN A 194 -14.82 -9.45 15.90
N GLY A 195 -14.33 -8.88 14.78
CA GLY A 195 -15.14 -8.33 13.70
C GLY A 195 -15.93 -7.07 14.06
N LYS A 196 -15.54 -6.37 15.13
CA LYS A 196 -16.23 -5.15 15.58
C LYS A 196 -15.58 -3.91 15.01
N ILE A 197 -16.40 -2.92 14.71
CA ILE A 197 -15.93 -1.57 14.37
C ILE A 197 -15.49 -0.90 15.68
N VAL A 198 -14.28 -0.38 15.67
CA VAL A 198 -13.66 0.33 16.78
C VAL A 198 -13.20 1.71 16.35
N ASN A 199 -13.19 2.65 17.28
CA ASN A 199 -12.48 3.90 17.11
C ASN A 199 -11.04 3.70 17.64
N LEU A 200 -10.05 3.73 16.76
CA LEU A 200 -8.65 3.52 17.11
C LEU A 200 -8.14 4.52 18.14
N LEU A 201 -8.60 5.77 18.09
CA LEU A 201 -8.18 6.82 19.05
C LEU A 201 -8.54 6.49 20.51
N THR A 202 -9.47 5.55 20.74
CA THR A 202 -9.85 5.10 22.08
C THR A 202 -9.16 3.81 22.51
N THR A 203 -8.28 3.27 21.68
CA THR A 203 -7.53 2.05 22.01
C THR A 203 -6.27 2.37 22.81
N GLU A 204 -5.89 1.47 23.71
CA GLU A 204 -4.67 1.61 24.50
C GLU A 204 -3.42 1.68 23.60
N GLU A 205 -3.40 0.86 22.55
CA GLU A 205 -2.31 0.84 21.59
C GLU A 205 -2.13 2.21 20.91
N MET A 206 -3.24 2.84 20.49
CA MET A 206 -3.17 4.15 19.85
C MET A 206 -2.74 5.25 20.81
N LEU A 207 -3.26 5.23 22.03
CA LEU A 207 -2.85 6.20 23.06
C LEU A 207 -1.36 6.08 23.40
N ASN A 208 -0.82 4.85 23.44
CA ASN A 208 0.61 4.63 23.63
C ASN A 208 1.43 5.17 22.44
N ASN A 209 0.96 4.97 21.21
CA ASN A 209 1.62 5.50 20.02
C ASN A 209 1.63 7.03 19.99
N LEU A 210 0.50 7.67 20.31
CA LEU A 210 0.43 9.13 20.42
C LEU A 210 1.33 9.67 21.55
N SER A 211 1.41 8.96 22.67
CA SER A 211 2.33 9.31 23.75
C SER A 211 3.78 9.25 23.30
N LEU A 212 4.12 8.25 22.49
CA LEU A 212 5.46 8.10 21.94
C LEU A 212 5.76 9.18 20.89
N ALA A 213 4.80 9.51 20.01
CA ALA A 213 4.92 10.62 19.06
C ALA A 213 5.16 11.95 19.79
N GLN A 214 4.40 12.21 20.86
CA GLN A 214 4.60 13.39 21.73
C GLN A 214 5.99 13.42 22.40
N ARG A 215 6.54 12.26 22.76
CA ARG A 215 7.90 12.14 23.27
C ARG A 215 8.91 12.49 22.20
N ILE A 216 8.76 11.93 20.99
CA ILE A 216 9.64 12.19 19.84
C ILE A 216 9.68 13.70 19.56
N TYR A 217 8.52 14.34 19.51
CA TYR A 217 8.43 15.78 19.32
C TYR A 217 9.15 16.57 20.44
N ARG A 218 8.84 16.29 21.71
CA ARG A 218 9.42 17.01 22.86
C ARG A 218 10.94 16.83 23.01
N GLU A 219 11.44 15.66 22.73
CA GLU A 219 12.86 15.33 22.84
C GLU A 219 13.63 15.66 21.55
N ASP A 220 12.95 16.19 20.54
CA ASP A 220 13.55 16.63 19.27
C ASP A 220 14.29 15.48 18.56
N LEU A 221 13.61 14.34 18.45
CA LEU A 221 14.14 13.11 17.87
C LEU A 221 13.82 12.94 16.39
N ASP A 222 12.90 13.76 15.88
CA ASP A 222 12.44 13.75 14.49
C ASP A 222 13.30 14.59 13.57
N ILE A 223 13.04 14.49 12.28
CA ILE A 223 13.68 15.31 11.25
C ILE A 223 13.22 16.76 11.36
N HIS A 224 14.18 17.67 11.47
CA HIS A 224 13.89 19.07 11.18
C HIS A 224 13.92 19.30 9.67
N THR A 225 12.97 20.06 9.16
CA THR A 225 12.82 20.43 7.74
C THR A 225 14.08 21.00 7.10
N GLU A 226 15.04 21.45 7.89
CA GLU A 226 16.34 21.95 7.43
C GLU A 226 17.34 20.85 7.02
N LEU A 227 17.10 19.58 7.37
CA LEU A 227 18.01 18.45 7.15
C LEU A 227 17.48 17.45 6.11
N GLN A 228 17.17 17.91 4.91
CA GLN A 228 16.65 17.07 3.80
C GLN A 228 17.51 15.84 3.45
N THR A 229 18.70 15.72 3.98
CA THR A 229 19.64 14.61 3.73
C THR A 229 19.88 13.70 4.93
N ALA A 230 19.24 13.97 6.06
CA ALA A 230 19.39 13.13 7.24
C ALA A 230 18.69 11.77 7.05
N VAL A 231 19.28 10.73 7.63
CA VAL A 231 18.79 9.35 7.51
C VAL A 231 18.16 8.91 8.84
N PRO A 232 16.93 8.31 8.82
CA PRO A 232 16.35 7.76 10.04
C PRO A 232 17.19 6.60 10.56
N VAL A 233 17.47 6.61 11.87
CA VAL A 233 18.15 5.49 12.54
C VAL A 233 17.24 4.29 12.62
N PHE A 234 15.99 4.51 12.98
CA PHE A 234 14.95 3.50 13.18
C PHE A 234 13.66 3.91 12.51
N THR A 235 12.98 2.97 11.87
CA THR A 235 11.62 3.15 11.33
C THR A 235 10.81 1.86 11.54
N ILE A 236 9.49 2.02 11.64
CA ILE A 236 8.54 0.91 11.57
C ILE A 236 7.93 0.96 10.18
N GLU A 237 8.13 -0.10 9.41
CA GLU A 237 7.67 -0.17 8.04
C GLU A 237 6.61 -1.27 7.90
N THR A 238 5.55 -1.00 7.15
CA THR A 238 4.66 -2.03 6.63
C THR A 238 4.96 -2.18 5.15
N ILE A 239 5.68 -3.23 4.80
CA ILE A 239 6.11 -3.44 3.41
C ILE A 239 5.47 -4.67 2.81
N PRO A 240 5.25 -4.68 1.49
CA PRO A 240 4.87 -5.89 0.78
C PRO A 240 5.95 -6.95 0.97
N THR A 241 5.61 -8.08 1.56
CA THR A 241 6.56 -9.14 1.89
C THR A 241 7.33 -9.66 0.67
N LEU A 242 6.70 -9.63 -0.52
CA LEU A 242 7.36 -10.04 -1.75
C LEU A 242 8.49 -9.07 -2.12
N GLU A 243 8.29 -7.77 -1.97
CA GLU A 243 9.34 -6.77 -2.23
C GLU A 243 10.53 -6.99 -1.29
N GLU A 244 10.28 -7.26 -0.02
CA GLU A 244 11.36 -7.54 0.93
C GLU A 244 12.17 -8.77 0.57
N LEU A 245 11.50 -9.85 0.14
CA LEU A 245 12.16 -11.11 -0.19
C LEU A 245 12.73 -11.13 -1.61
N THR A 246 12.25 -10.27 -2.49
CA THR A 246 12.64 -10.23 -3.90
C THR A 246 13.59 -9.10 -4.25
N VAL A 247 13.62 -8.03 -3.46
CA VAL A 247 14.56 -6.93 -3.66
C VAL A 247 15.89 -7.24 -2.99
N SER A 248 16.98 -7.16 -3.75
CA SER A 248 18.32 -7.31 -3.19
C SER A 248 18.57 -6.27 -2.11
N THR A 249 18.84 -6.71 -0.89
CA THR A 249 19.21 -5.85 0.25
C THR A 249 20.48 -5.03 0.01
N ALA A 250 21.21 -5.31 -1.07
CA ALA A 250 22.44 -4.60 -1.43
C ALA A 250 22.24 -3.11 -1.78
N TYR A 251 21.00 -2.70 -2.07
CA TYR A 251 20.69 -1.32 -2.47
C TYR A 251 20.00 -0.47 -1.40
N SER A 252 19.65 -1.06 -0.24
CA SER A 252 19.11 -0.28 0.86
C SER A 252 20.14 -0.20 2.01
N ASP A 253 20.42 1.02 2.48
CA ASP A 253 21.18 1.22 3.73
C ASP A 253 20.31 0.83 4.95
N ARG A 254 19.63 -0.31 4.87
CA ARG A 254 18.69 -0.75 5.91
C ARG A 254 18.91 -2.21 6.30
N ILE A 255 18.90 -2.46 7.61
CA ILE A 255 18.80 -3.80 8.20
C ILE A 255 17.37 -3.95 8.71
N ARG A 256 16.70 -5.02 8.31
CA ARG A 256 15.29 -5.24 8.54
C ARG A 256 15.03 -6.50 9.34
N PHE A 257 14.14 -6.42 10.32
CA PHE A 257 13.71 -7.54 11.16
C PHE A 257 12.19 -7.64 11.12
N SER A 258 11.66 -8.77 10.65
CA SER A 258 10.23 -9.04 10.64
C SER A 258 9.71 -9.25 12.05
N LEU A 259 8.58 -8.62 12.37
CA LEU A 259 7.87 -8.85 13.63
C LEU A 259 6.96 -10.08 13.56
N GLY A 260 6.94 -10.80 12.43
CA GLY A 260 6.07 -11.95 12.23
C GLY A 260 4.58 -11.60 12.14
N LYS A 261 4.25 -10.33 11.99
CA LYS A 261 2.86 -9.83 11.89
C LYS A 261 2.48 -9.66 10.43
N ARG A 262 2.35 -10.80 9.74
CA ARG A 262 2.01 -10.86 8.32
C ARG A 262 0.51 -10.93 8.11
N TYR A 263 0.02 -10.34 7.03
CA TYR A 263 -1.37 -10.40 6.66
C TYR A 263 -1.58 -10.15 5.16
N LEU A 264 -2.64 -10.75 4.62
CA LEU A 264 -3.06 -10.50 3.26
C LEU A 264 -3.92 -9.24 3.21
N CYS A 265 -3.54 -8.30 2.32
CA CYS A 265 -4.32 -7.14 1.99
C CYS A 265 -5.03 -7.34 0.65
N PRO A 266 -6.25 -6.83 0.46
CA PRO A 266 -6.79 -6.69 -0.88
C PRO A 266 -5.92 -5.76 -1.71
N SER A 267 -5.60 -6.17 -2.93
CA SER A 267 -4.90 -5.33 -3.90
C SER A 267 -5.91 -4.52 -4.72
N ILE A 268 -5.54 -3.30 -5.11
CA ILE A 268 -6.32 -2.55 -6.10
C ILE A 268 -5.86 -3.04 -7.47
N GLY A 269 -6.78 -3.67 -8.21
CA GLY A 269 -6.60 -4.08 -9.60
C GLY A 269 -7.44 -3.22 -10.53
N ASN A 270 -7.92 -3.83 -11.61
CA ASN A 270 -8.80 -3.15 -12.57
C ASN A 270 -10.14 -3.85 -12.67
N GLY A 271 -11.17 -3.05 -12.87
CA GLY A 271 -12.50 -3.50 -13.18
C GLY A 271 -13.02 -2.99 -14.52
N VAL A 272 -14.07 -3.63 -15.01
CA VAL A 272 -14.79 -3.20 -16.20
C VAL A 272 -16.04 -2.46 -15.78
N LEU A 273 -16.23 -1.25 -16.29
CA LEU A 273 -17.38 -0.44 -15.96
C LEU A 273 -18.69 -1.09 -16.46
N ASN A 274 -19.74 -1.04 -15.65
CA ASN A 274 -21.05 -1.54 -16.01
C ASN A 274 -21.71 -0.75 -17.16
N THR A 275 -21.22 0.48 -17.43
CA THR A 275 -21.64 1.34 -18.55
C THR A 275 -20.86 1.08 -19.84
N SER A 276 -19.79 0.26 -19.81
CA SER A 276 -19.03 -0.09 -21.02
C SER A 276 -19.92 -0.77 -22.06
N SER A 277 -19.80 -0.35 -23.31
CA SER A 277 -20.42 -1.04 -24.45
C SER A 277 -19.62 -2.25 -24.92
N ASN A 278 -18.40 -2.44 -24.42
CA ASN A 278 -17.45 -3.47 -24.82
C ASN A 278 -17.10 -4.42 -23.66
N GLN A 279 -17.99 -4.62 -22.70
CA GLN A 279 -17.71 -5.35 -21.46
C GLN A 279 -16.97 -6.67 -21.67
N GLN A 280 -17.48 -7.53 -22.55
CA GLN A 280 -16.87 -8.84 -22.81
C GLN A 280 -15.44 -8.71 -23.34
N LEU A 281 -15.21 -7.81 -24.30
CA LEU A 281 -13.88 -7.58 -24.86
C LEU A 281 -12.92 -6.98 -23.84
N ALA A 282 -13.40 -6.07 -23.01
CA ALA A 282 -12.63 -5.48 -21.93
C ALA A 282 -12.18 -6.54 -20.89
N ILE A 283 -13.09 -7.47 -20.52
CA ILE A 283 -12.77 -8.59 -19.64
C ILE A 283 -11.71 -9.50 -20.27
N GLU A 284 -11.84 -9.82 -21.56
CA GLU A 284 -10.86 -10.64 -22.28
C GLU A 284 -9.47 -10.01 -22.32
N VAL A 285 -9.38 -8.69 -22.53
CA VAL A 285 -8.10 -7.96 -22.50
C VAL A 285 -7.47 -7.99 -21.11
N LEU A 286 -8.26 -7.72 -20.07
CA LEU A 286 -7.78 -7.79 -18.68
C LEU A 286 -7.35 -9.20 -18.30
N ALA A 287 -8.14 -10.22 -18.65
CA ALA A 287 -7.81 -11.61 -18.38
C ALA A 287 -6.50 -12.00 -19.07
N ALA A 288 -6.36 -11.67 -20.36
CA ALA A 288 -5.15 -11.98 -21.12
C ALA A 288 -3.90 -11.33 -20.51
N SER A 289 -4.01 -10.10 -19.99
CA SER A 289 -2.88 -9.43 -19.35
C SER A 289 -2.37 -10.15 -18.09
N MET A 290 -3.13 -11.10 -17.55
CA MET A 290 -2.77 -11.83 -16.34
C MET A 290 -2.10 -13.19 -16.60
N TYR A 291 -2.36 -13.82 -17.73
CA TYR A 291 -1.79 -15.13 -18.04
C TYR A 291 -0.84 -15.13 -19.25
N ASP A 292 -0.82 -14.07 -20.06
CA ASP A 292 0.11 -13.94 -21.17
C ASP A 292 1.34 -13.12 -20.77
N GLU A 293 2.50 -13.78 -20.71
CA GLU A 293 3.77 -13.16 -20.32
C GLU A 293 4.16 -11.99 -21.25
N THR A 294 3.92 -12.12 -22.55
CA THR A 294 4.26 -11.07 -23.52
C THR A 294 3.43 -9.83 -23.29
N LEU A 295 2.11 -10.01 -23.07
CA LEU A 295 1.21 -8.91 -22.80
C LEU A 295 1.49 -8.29 -21.42
N SER A 296 1.77 -9.09 -20.40
CA SER A 296 2.16 -8.60 -19.06
C SER A 296 3.43 -7.75 -19.16
N ASN A 297 4.47 -8.21 -19.84
CA ASN A 297 5.70 -7.46 -20.03
C ASN A 297 5.47 -6.17 -20.82
N LEU A 298 4.64 -6.20 -21.85
CA LEU A 298 4.28 -5.00 -22.62
C LEU A 298 3.58 -3.95 -21.76
N MET A 299 2.66 -4.39 -20.88
CA MET A 299 1.90 -3.50 -19.99
C MET A 299 2.76 -2.92 -18.88
N ILE A 300 3.72 -3.68 -18.35
CA ILE A 300 4.58 -3.28 -17.24
C ILE A 300 5.80 -2.50 -17.71
N TYR A 301 6.48 -2.99 -18.75
CA TYR A 301 7.78 -2.46 -19.16
C TYR A 301 7.74 -1.67 -20.48
N GLY A 302 6.64 -1.78 -21.25
CA GLY A 302 6.57 -1.19 -22.57
C GLY A 302 7.18 -2.07 -23.67
N VAL A 303 7.70 -1.46 -24.73
CA VAL A 303 8.18 -2.13 -25.93
C VAL A 303 9.64 -2.56 -25.77
N PRO A 304 9.96 -3.87 -25.98
CA PRO A 304 11.34 -4.36 -25.96
C PRO A 304 12.25 -3.55 -26.89
N ASP A 305 13.48 -3.38 -26.51
CA ASP A 305 14.54 -2.62 -27.22
C ASP A 305 14.29 -1.11 -27.35
N LYS A 306 13.06 -0.66 -27.13
CA LYS A 306 12.70 0.76 -27.11
C LYS A 306 12.67 1.30 -25.68
N ASP A 307 11.86 0.70 -24.81
CA ASP A 307 11.59 1.18 -23.46
C ASP A 307 12.44 0.44 -22.41
N TYR A 308 12.77 -0.82 -22.65
CA TYR A 308 13.64 -1.63 -21.80
C TYR A 308 14.54 -2.58 -22.62
N THR A 309 15.57 -3.15 -21.98
CA THR A 309 16.40 -4.24 -22.51
C THR A 309 16.41 -5.41 -21.53
N LEU A 310 16.66 -6.62 -22.06
CA LEU A 310 16.85 -7.80 -21.22
C LEU A 310 18.34 -8.05 -20.99
N GLU A 311 18.78 -8.05 -19.73
CA GLU A 311 20.15 -8.37 -19.31
C GLU A 311 20.10 -9.48 -18.26
N ASN A 312 20.68 -10.63 -18.57
CA ASN A 312 20.68 -11.81 -17.68
C ASN A 312 19.28 -12.25 -17.21
N GLY A 313 18.25 -12.05 -18.02
CA GLY A 313 16.86 -12.39 -17.69
C GLY A 313 16.10 -11.33 -16.90
N HIS A 314 16.73 -10.18 -16.64
CA HIS A 314 16.09 -9.05 -15.97
C HIS A 314 15.75 -7.94 -16.95
N ALA A 315 14.62 -7.29 -16.75
CA ALA A 315 14.23 -6.10 -17.51
C ALA A 315 14.92 -4.87 -16.95
N ILE A 316 15.74 -4.22 -17.78
CA ILE A 316 16.47 -2.99 -17.44
C ILE A 316 15.86 -1.83 -18.22
N TYR A 317 15.33 -0.84 -17.52
CA TYR A 317 14.75 0.35 -18.15
C TYR A 317 15.83 1.23 -18.81
N LYS A 318 15.54 1.73 -20.02
CA LYS A 318 16.47 2.58 -20.78
C LYS A 318 16.50 4.05 -20.33
N PHE A 319 15.53 4.48 -19.58
CA PHE A 319 15.41 5.87 -19.15
C PHE A 319 15.56 5.99 -17.62
N ASN A 320 16.48 6.83 -17.19
CA ASN A 320 16.73 7.16 -15.77
C ASN A 320 15.57 7.95 -15.12
N GLN A 321 14.39 7.97 -15.70
CA GLN A 321 13.27 8.70 -15.13
C GLN A 321 12.20 7.73 -14.61
N VAL A 322 12.13 7.66 -13.28
CA VAL A 322 10.88 7.52 -12.47
C VAL A 322 9.78 6.59 -13.02
N ILE A 323 10.10 5.70 -13.97
CA ILE A 323 9.20 4.66 -14.43
C ILE A 323 9.11 3.53 -13.38
N SER A 324 10.00 3.50 -12.40
CA SER A 324 9.80 2.70 -11.18
C SER A 324 8.43 2.96 -10.53
N SER A 325 7.93 4.18 -10.63
CA SER A 325 6.57 4.52 -10.23
C SER A 325 5.50 4.01 -11.21
N VAL A 326 5.77 3.92 -12.51
CA VAL A 326 4.81 3.38 -13.48
C VAL A 326 4.71 1.86 -13.37
N GLY A 327 5.82 1.14 -13.18
CA GLY A 327 5.80 -0.29 -12.87
C GLY A 327 5.08 -0.61 -11.56
N SER A 328 5.25 0.24 -10.54
CA SER A 328 4.53 0.14 -9.27
C SER A 328 3.07 0.58 -9.37
N PHE A 329 2.73 1.46 -10.32
CA PHE A 329 1.38 2.00 -10.52
C PHE A 329 0.67 1.46 -11.76
N SER A 330 1.32 0.59 -12.58
CA SER A 330 0.58 -0.08 -13.65
C SER A 330 -0.37 -1.08 -12.99
N PRO A 331 -1.66 -0.77 -12.92
CA PRO A 331 -2.63 -1.71 -12.37
C PRO A 331 -2.92 -2.86 -13.35
N VAL A 332 -2.27 -2.85 -14.51
CA VAL A 332 -2.50 -3.82 -15.60
C VAL A 332 -1.25 -4.68 -15.80
N GLY A 333 -1.44 -5.97 -15.99
CA GLY A 333 -0.37 -6.95 -16.12
C GLY A 333 -0.09 -7.73 -14.83
N ASN A 334 0.54 -8.86 -14.96
CA ASN A 334 0.86 -9.75 -13.86
C ASN A 334 2.36 -9.72 -13.55
N ASN A 335 2.74 -9.03 -12.50
CA ASN A 335 4.13 -8.92 -12.07
C ASN A 335 4.76 -10.28 -11.69
N LEU A 336 3.93 -11.30 -11.35
CA LEU A 336 4.46 -12.61 -10.98
C LEU A 336 5.03 -13.36 -12.17
N ILE A 337 4.46 -13.18 -13.38
CA ILE A 337 4.91 -13.82 -14.60
C ILE A 337 5.76 -12.91 -15.50
N ALA A 338 5.76 -11.59 -15.24
CA ALA A 338 6.59 -10.65 -15.97
C ALA A 338 8.08 -10.84 -15.63
N TYR A 339 8.96 -10.38 -16.51
CA TYR A 339 10.40 -10.36 -16.23
C TYR A 339 10.67 -9.70 -14.88
N PRO A 340 11.61 -10.23 -14.09
CA PRO A 340 12.06 -9.50 -12.91
C PRO A 340 12.77 -8.20 -13.35
N ASN A 341 12.61 -7.14 -12.57
CA ASN A 341 13.46 -5.95 -12.73
C ASN A 341 14.87 -6.21 -12.17
N GLU A 342 15.79 -5.28 -12.33
CA GLU A 342 17.20 -5.43 -11.94
C GLU A 342 17.41 -5.72 -10.44
N TYR A 343 16.42 -5.46 -9.59
CA TYR A 343 16.46 -5.62 -8.14
C TYR A 343 15.70 -6.86 -7.65
N GLU A 344 14.88 -7.47 -8.48
CA GLU A 344 14.04 -8.61 -8.12
C GLU A 344 14.72 -9.97 -8.31
N VAL A 345 14.31 -10.96 -7.53
CA VAL A 345 14.70 -12.35 -7.75
C VAL A 345 13.95 -12.95 -8.95
N THR A 346 14.56 -13.91 -9.61
CA THR A 346 14.01 -14.54 -10.82
C THR A 346 12.80 -15.45 -10.57
N ASP A 347 12.62 -15.94 -9.36
CA ASP A 347 11.59 -16.95 -9.04
C ASP A 347 10.49 -16.40 -8.13
N LYS A 348 9.81 -15.36 -8.61
CA LYS A 348 8.74 -14.68 -7.87
C LYS A 348 7.52 -15.60 -7.58
N VAL A 349 7.20 -16.50 -8.51
CA VAL A 349 6.05 -17.42 -8.38
C VAL A 349 6.28 -18.39 -7.22
N LEU A 350 7.43 -19.06 -7.20
CA LEU A 350 7.76 -20.03 -6.13
C LEU A 350 7.80 -19.37 -4.75
N VAL A 351 8.33 -18.15 -4.67
CA VAL A 351 8.34 -17.37 -3.41
C VAL A 351 6.91 -17.05 -2.97
N SER A 352 6.04 -16.64 -3.90
CA SER A 352 4.64 -16.33 -3.59
C SER A 352 3.87 -17.55 -3.12
N GLU A 353 4.00 -18.70 -3.81
CA GLU A 353 3.35 -19.95 -3.41
C GLU A 353 3.73 -20.36 -1.99
N LYS A 354 5.01 -20.28 -1.67
CA LYS A 354 5.54 -20.66 -0.36
C LYS A 354 5.03 -19.77 0.77
N LEU A 355 4.84 -18.48 0.50
CA LEU A 355 4.29 -17.53 1.48
C LEU A 355 2.80 -17.77 1.75
N LEU A 356 2.05 -18.24 0.75
CA LEU A 356 0.60 -18.47 0.85
C LEU A 356 0.21 -19.83 1.45
N GLU A 357 1.18 -20.71 1.74
CA GLU A 357 0.92 -21.95 2.47
C GLU A 357 0.44 -21.70 3.92
N ASP A 358 0.69 -20.50 4.46
CA ASP A 358 0.25 -20.13 5.81
C ASP A 358 -1.17 -19.56 5.80
N GLU A 359 -2.17 -20.40 6.11
CA GLU A 359 -3.58 -20.02 6.21
C GLU A 359 -3.86 -18.95 7.29
N SER A 360 -2.96 -18.74 8.25
CA SER A 360 -3.12 -17.72 9.30
C SER A 360 -3.08 -16.29 8.76
N LEU A 361 -2.60 -16.11 7.53
CA LEU A 361 -2.56 -14.81 6.83
C LEU A 361 -3.94 -14.32 6.38
N LEU A 362 -4.93 -15.22 6.30
CA LEU A 362 -6.30 -14.90 5.94
C LEU A 362 -7.07 -14.38 7.16
N LEU A 363 -6.81 -13.14 7.52
CA LEU A 363 -7.48 -12.52 8.65
C LEU A 363 -8.97 -12.28 8.37
N PRO A 364 -9.84 -12.45 9.37
CA PRO A 364 -11.26 -12.08 9.25
C PRO A 364 -11.42 -10.64 8.75
N CYS A 365 -12.47 -10.39 7.98
CA CYS A 365 -12.82 -9.07 7.46
C CYS A 365 -11.81 -8.44 6.48
N SER A 366 -10.81 -9.18 5.96
CA SER A 366 -9.85 -8.65 4.99
C SER A 366 -10.48 -8.06 3.73
N ASN A 367 -11.70 -8.51 3.38
CA ASN A 367 -12.48 -8.03 2.24
C ASN A 367 -13.65 -7.12 2.63
N PHE A 368 -13.65 -6.57 3.85
CA PHE A 368 -14.70 -5.66 4.28
C PHE A 368 -14.70 -4.38 3.43
N VAL A 369 -15.87 -3.96 2.99
CA VAL A 369 -16.12 -2.69 2.30
C VAL A 369 -17.39 -2.09 2.90
N PRO A 370 -17.35 -0.84 3.38
CA PRO A 370 -18.56 -0.19 3.86
C PRO A 370 -19.53 0.04 2.68
N ASP A 371 -20.74 -0.45 2.83
CA ASP A 371 -21.83 -0.25 1.86
C ASP A 371 -22.84 0.74 2.47
N VAL A 372 -22.54 2.01 2.30
CA VAL A 372 -23.27 3.13 2.92
C VAL A 372 -23.81 4.08 1.85
N ASP A 373 -24.87 4.82 2.19
CA ASP A 373 -25.38 5.90 1.36
C ASP A 373 -24.52 7.18 1.47
N ASP A 374 -24.72 8.11 0.53
CA ASP A 374 -23.94 9.36 0.47
C ASP A 374 -24.04 10.17 1.78
N THR A 375 -25.18 10.16 2.46
CA THR A 375 -25.39 10.87 3.74
C THR A 375 -24.56 10.25 4.86
N THR A 376 -24.57 8.92 4.96
CA THR A 376 -23.76 8.19 5.93
C THR A 376 -22.28 8.33 5.61
N TRP A 377 -21.91 8.32 4.32
CA TRP A 377 -20.54 8.58 3.89
C TRP A 377 -20.06 9.97 4.33
N GLU A 378 -20.86 11.01 4.14
CA GLU A 378 -20.50 12.37 4.54
C GLU A 378 -20.23 12.48 6.06
N GLN A 379 -20.97 11.72 6.87
CA GLN A 379 -20.73 11.64 8.31
C GLN A 379 -19.43 10.92 8.64
N ILE A 380 -19.16 9.78 7.98
CA ILE A 380 -17.94 8.98 8.17
C ILE A 380 -16.71 9.80 7.76
N SER A 381 -16.72 10.42 6.58
CA SER A 381 -15.61 11.22 6.09
C SER A 381 -15.35 12.45 6.96
N GLY A 382 -16.42 13.08 7.47
CA GLY A 382 -16.29 14.19 8.40
C GLY A 382 -15.64 13.79 9.74
N ILE A 383 -16.04 12.64 10.32
CA ILE A 383 -15.42 12.12 11.54
C ILE A 383 -13.97 11.74 11.28
N ALA A 384 -13.69 11.04 10.18
CA ALA A 384 -12.33 10.63 9.83
C ALA A 384 -11.40 11.84 9.66
N ALA A 385 -11.88 12.93 9.05
CA ALA A 385 -11.11 14.16 8.87
C ALA A 385 -10.78 14.84 10.21
N ILE A 386 -11.73 14.90 11.14
CA ILE A 386 -11.49 15.44 12.49
C ILE A 386 -10.45 14.58 13.24
N CYS A 387 -10.56 13.26 13.13
CA CYS A 387 -9.63 12.35 13.79
C CYS A 387 -8.21 12.44 13.17
N HIS A 388 -8.11 12.63 11.85
CA HIS A 388 -6.84 12.86 11.21
C HIS A 388 -6.17 14.15 11.70
N GLU A 389 -6.92 15.25 11.80
CA GLU A 389 -6.41 16.50 12.35
C GLU A 389 -5.92 16.34 13.79
N ALA A 390 -6.65 15.58 14.61
CA ALA A 390 -6.26 15.30 15.99
C ALA A 390 -4.93 14.54 16.05
N VAL A 391 -4.77 13.49 15.24
CA VAL A 391 -3.52 12.74 15.16
C VAL A 391 -2.37 13.62 14.67
N PHE A 392 -2.57 14.35 13.57
CA PHE A 392 -1.56 15.26 13.03
C PHE A 392 -1.12 16.31 14.06
N THR A 393 -2.07 16.88 14.81
CA THR A 393 -1.77 17.82 15.88
C THR A 393 -0.94 17.16 17.00
N ALA A 394 -1.30 15.91 17.36
CA ALA A 394 -0.55 15.16 18.36
C ALA A 394 0.89 14.80 17.95
N GLU A 395 1.13 14.68 16.65
CA GLU A 395 2.46 14.39 16.06
C GLU A 395 3.30 15.65 15.86
N SER A 396 2.69 16.80 15.65
CA SER A 396 3.38 18.04 15.23
C SER A 396 3.40 19.15 16.29
N GLU A 397 2.60 19.05 17.35
CA GLU A 397 2.48 20.09 18.39
C GLU A 397 2.57 19.50 19.80
N GLU A 398 3.02 20.30 20.77
CA GLU A 398 3.04 19.87 22.17
C GLU A 398 1.62 19.87 22.76
N ILE A 399 1.16 18.69 23.18
CA ILE A 399 -0.12 18.49 23.84
C ILE A 399 0.11 18.28 25.34
N SER A 400 -0.51 19.11 26.15
CA SER A 400 -0.32 19.09 27.63
C SER A 400 -0.98 17.87 28.28
N ASP A 401 -2.07 17.34 27.74
CA ASP A 401 -2.80 16.17 28.27
C ASP A 401 -3.55 15.44 27.15
N LEU A 402 -2.99 14.34 26.68
CA LEU A 402 -3.57 13.48 25.65
C LEU A 402 -4.92 12.86 26.04
N ASN A 403 -5.24 12.73 27.36
CA ASN A 403 -6.52 12.16 27.78
C ASN A 403 -7.68 13.14 27.66
N THR A 404 -7.39 14.42 27.51
CA THR A 404 -8.39 15.48 27.34
C THR A 404 -8.44 16.05 25.93
N PHE A 405 -7.49 15.64 25.10
CA PHE A 405 -7.38 16.00 23.69
C PHE A 405 -8.28 15.11 22.84
#